data_a9c7831ad823bd6185c2c7b2964b5e7d
#
_entry.id   a9c7831ad823bd6185c2c7b2964b5e7d
#
_cell.length_a   1.000
_cell.length_b   1.000
_cell.length_c   1.000
_cell.angle_alpha   90.00
_cell.angle_beta   90.00
_cell.angle_gamma   90.00
#
_symmetry.space_group_name_H-M   'P 1'
#
loop_
_entity.id
_entity.type
_entity.pdbx_description
1 polymer ?
#
loop_
_entity_poly.entity_id
_entity_poly.type
_entity_poly.pdbx_seq_one_letter_code
_entity_poly.pdbx_strand_id
1 'polypeptide(L)'
;MALAAAPGFSAAAPSLPDLDRNAVRRIGQAWRDSHPEATERTLSARLFPAGRGPEALPALRAAVAADFRAGRIFIHRGWRLSDTEGALFALLAMET
;
A
#
# COMPACT_ATOMS: atom_id res chain seq x y z
N MET A 1 4.41 2.92 16.09
CA MET A 1 4.20 3.14 15.61
C MET A 1 3.85 3.26 15.32
N ALA A 2 3.82 2.91 15.48
CA ALA A 2 3.62 3.12 14.93
C ALA A 2 3.13 3.18 14.67
N LEU A 3 3.15 2.86 14.53
CA LEU A 3 2.83 3.07 14.06
C LEU A 3 2.42 3.28 14.42
N ALA A 4 2.51 3.03 14.85
CA ALA A 4 2.31 3.36 14.91
C ALA A 4 1.96 3.53 15.11
N ALA A 5 1.93 3.40 15.39
CA ALA A 5 1.74 3.77 15.26
C ALA A 5 1.41 3.98 15.12
N ALA A 6 1.37 3.89 15.05
CA ALA A 6 1.21 4.25 14.58
C ALA A 6 0.86 4.50 14.31
N PRO A 7 0.64 4.51 14.34
CA PRO A 7 0.40 4.88 13.76
C PRO A 7 0.34 5.01 12.96
N GLY A 8 0.70 5.10 12.77
CA GLY A 8 0.87 5.57 11.78
C GLY A 8 0.19 5.45 10.76
N PHE A 9 -0.09 5.07 10.60
CA PHE A 9 -1.00 5.10 9.64
C PHE A 9 -2.34 5.11 10.26
N SER A 10 -2.29 5.24 10.39
CA SER A 10 -3.10 5.45 10.49
C SER A 10 -3.63 6.00 10.79
N ALA A 11 -3.54 6.00 11.21
CA ALA A 11 -4.10 6.60 11.33
C ALA A 11 -4.59 7.32 10.83
N ALA A 12 -4.76 7.63 11.31
CA ALA A 12 -5.34 8.25 10.43
C ALA A 12 -4.78 8.01 9.36
N ALA A 13 -5.17 7.18 9.08
CA ALA A 13 -4.76 7.08 7.85
C ALA A 13 -4.73 8.41 7.31
N PRO A 14 -3.62 8.85 6.95
CA PRO A 14 -3.60 10.08 6.24
C PRO A 14 -4.50 9.92 5.07
N SER A 15 -5.32 10.85 4.85
CA SER A 15 -6.11 10.85 3.65
C SER A 15 -5.13 10.91 2.48
N LEU A 16 -5.53 10.33 1.37
CA LEU A 16 -4.68 10.36 0.18
C LEU A 16 -4.26 11.77 -0.23
N PRO A 17 -5.13 12.80 -0.11
CA PRO A 17 -4.69 14.15 -0.43
C PRO A 17 -3.50 14.64 0.39
N ASP A 18 -3.27 14.04 1.54
CA ASP A 18 -2.16 14.44 2.41
C ASP A 18 -0.85 13.76 2.03
N LEU A 19 -0.87 12.82 1.11
CA LEU A 19 0.34 12.12 0.71
C LEU A 19 1.12 12.93 -0.30
N ASP A 20 2.43 12.97 -0.11
CA ASP A 20 3.32 13.59 -1.06
C ASP A 20 3.37 12.71 -2.31
N ARG A 21 3.02 13.28 -3.45
CA ARG A 21 3.00 12.54 -4.71
C ARG A 21 4.37 11.97 -5.07
N ASN A 22 5.42 12.70 -4.75
CA ASN A 22 6.77 12.22 -5.03
C ASN A 22 7.10 11.01 -4.16
N ALA A 23 6.66 11.02 -2.90
CA ALA A 23 6.85 9.87 -2.02
C ALA A 23 6.09 8.66 -2.54
N VAL A 24 4.84 8.86 -2.98
CA VAL A 24 4.03 7.78 -3.55
C VAL A 24 4.75 7.17 -4.75
N ARG A 25 5.27 8.00 -5.65
CA ARG A 25 5.99 7.49 -6.82
C ARG A 25 7.24 6.72 -6.44
N ARG A 26 8.02 7.26 -5.49
CA ARG A 26 9.27 6.60 -5.10
C ARG A 26 9.00 5.25 -4.43
N ILE A 27 8.04 5.22 -3.53
CA ILE A 27 7.71 3.98 -2.83
C ILE A 27 7.12 2.98 -3.81
N GLY A 28 6.19 3.43 -4.64
CA GLY A 28 5.56 2.57 -5.64
C GLY A 28 6.57 2.03 -6.63
N GLN A 29 7.49 2.85 -7.09
CA GLN A 29 8.52 2.40 -8.03
C GLN A 29 9.46 1.38 -7.37
N ALA A 30 9.83 1.61 -6.12
CA ALA A 30 10.69 0.67 -5.40
C ALA A 30 10.01 -0.69 -5.26
N TRP A 31 8.72 -0.69 -4.96
CA TRP A 31 7.97 -1.95 -4.88
C TRP A 31 7.92 -2.65 -6.24
N ARG A 32 7.66 -1.89 -7.31
CA ARG A 32 7.58 -2.45 -8.65
C ARG A 32 8.90 -3.02 -9.13
N ASP A 33 10.01 -2.44 -8.70
CA ASP A 33 11.34 -2.96 -9.07
C ASP A 33 11.51 -4.40 -8.62
N SER A 34 10.88 -4.78 -7.51
CA SER A 34 10.90 -6.16 -7.02
C SER A 34 9.74 -6.99 -7.55
N HIS A 35 8.83 -6.39 -8.29
CA HIS A 35 7.62 -7.07 -8.80
C HIS A 35 7.39 -6.67 -10.26
N PRO A 36 8.34 -6.99 -11.15
CA PRO A 36 8.27 -6.52 -12.54
C PRO A 36 7.06 -7.05 -13.30
N GLU A 37 6.45 -8.13 -12.82
CA GLU A 37 5.28 -8.71 -13.47
C GLU A 37 3.99 -7.95 -13.13
N ALA A 38 4.03 -7.05 -12.14
CA ALA A 38 2.81 -6.36 -11.69
C ALA A 38 2.36 -5.33 -12.73
N THR A 39 1.07 -5.34 -13.01
CA THR A 39 0.45 -4.36 -13.91
C THR A 39 -0.66 -3.66 -13.16
N GLU A 40 -1.11 -2.55 -13.74
CA GLU A 40 -2.24 -1.83 -13.16
C GLU A 40 -3.45 -2.74 -13.02
N ARG A 41 -3.71 -3.56 -14.04
CA ARG A 41 -4.83 -4.49 -14.00
C ARG A 41 -4.69 -5.52 -12.88
N THR A 42 -3.53 -6.15 -12.76
CA THR A 42 -3.36 -7.19 -11.74
C THR A 42 -3.40 -6.60 -10.34
N LEU A 43 -2.83 -5.42 -10.15
CA LEU A 43 -2.87 -4.76 -8.86
C LEU A 43 -4.30 -4.32 -8.49
N SER A 44 -5.03 -3.79 -9.45
CA SER A 44 -6.41 -3.39 -9.21
C SER A 44 -7.27 -4.59 -8.83
N ALA A 45 -7.10 -5.71 -9.53
CA ALA A 45 -7.84 -6.92 -9.22
C ALA A 45 -7.50 -7.47 -7.84
N ARG A 46 -6.21 -7.40 -7.46
CA ARG A 46 -5.76 -7.88 -6.15
C ARG A 46 -6.26 -7.00 -5.02
N LEU A 47 -6.14 -5.68 -5.18
CA LEU A 47 -6.41 -4.75 -4.09
C LEU A 47 -7.88 -4.38 -3.98
N PHE A 48 -8.58 -4.38 -5.10
CA PHE A 48 -9.98 -3.95 -5.16
C PHE A 48 -10.83 -4.95 -5.92
N PRO A 49 -10.90 -6.22 -5.46
CA PRO A 49 -11.65 -7.23 -6.20
C PRO A 49 -13.13 -6.92 -6.33
N ALA A 50 -13.68 -6.14 -5.40
CA ALA A 50 -15.08 -5.73 -5.43
C ALA A 50 -15.23 -4.25 -5.73
N GLY A 51 -14.17 -3.62 -6.30
CA GLY A 51 -14.20 -2.20 -6.61
C GLY A 51 -13.80 -1.35 -5.43
N ARG A 52 -13.91 -0.04 -5.59
CA ARG A 52 -13.44 0.93 -4.60
C ARG A 52 -14.60 1.50 -3.78
N GLY A 53 -15.59 0.67 -3.48
CA GLY A 53 -16.71 1.07 -2.66
C GLY A 53 -16.38 1.07 -1.18
N PRO A 54 -17.42 1.19 -0.32
CA PRO A 54 -17.21 1.33 1.12
C PRO A 54 -16.48 0.18 1.78
N GLU A 55 -16.56 -1.03 1.20
CA GLU A 55 -15.88 -2.19 1.78
C GLU A 55 -14.40 -2.26 1.43
N ALA A 56 -13.91 -1.41 0.54
CA ALA A 56 -12.53 -1.52 0.09
C ALA A 56 -11.54 -1.26 1.22
N LEU A 57 -11.76 -0.24 2.02
CA LEU A 57 -10.82 0.12 3.07
C LEU A 57 -10.73 -0.94 4.16
N PRO A 58 -11.85 -1.48 4.69
CA PRO A 58 -11.73 -2.58 5.65
C PRO A 58 -11.00 -3.78 5.09
N ALA A 59 -11.24 -4.12 3.82
CA ALA A 59 -10.55 -5.24 3.19
C ALA A 59 -9.05 -5.00 3.07
N LEU A 60 -8.66 -3.78 2.71
CA LEU A 60 -7.24 -3.43 2.63
C LEU A 60 -6.59 -3.50 4.00
N ARG A 61 -7.26 -3.01 5.04
CA ARG A 61 -6.74 -3.09 6.40
C ARG A 61 -6.52 -4.53 6.84
N ALA A 62 -7.46 -5.40 6.51
CA ALA A 62 -7.33 -6.81 6.84
C ALA A 62 -6.15 -7.44 6.10
N ALA A 63 -5.96 -7.09 4.84
CA ALA A 63 -4.84 -7.61 4.05
C ALA A 63 -3.50 -7.12 4.61
N VAL A 64 -3.43 -5.85 5.01
CA VAL A 64 -2.23 -5.29 5.63
C VAL A 64 -1.90 -6.04 6.92
N ALA A 65 -2.89 -6.25 7.77
CA ALA A 65 -2.68 -6.97 9.02
C ALA A 65 -2.21 -8.39 8.77
N ALA A 66 -2.81 -9.05 7.77
CA ALA A 66 -2.41 -10.42 7.42
C ALA A 66 -0.97 -10.45 6.93
N ASP A 67 -0.56 -9.46 6.15
CA ASP A 67 0.82 -9.38 5.67
C ASP A 67 1.80 -9.28 6.82
N PHE A 68 1.53 -8.40 7.79
CA PHE A 68 2.42 -8.25 8.93
C PHE A 68 2.49 -9.54 9.75
N ARG A 69 1.38 -10.21 9.95
CA ARG A 69 1.39 -11.49 10.67
C ARG A 69 2.20 -12.56 9.94
N ALA A 70 2.16 -12.54 8.62
CA ALA A 70 2.85 -13.54 7.80
C ALA A 70 4.27 -13.15 7.44
N GLY A 71 4.72 -11.96 7.85
CA GLY A 71 6.07 -11.50 7.52
C GLY A 71 6.22 -11.03 6.09
N ARG A 72 5.14 -10.74 5.39
CA ARG A 72 5.22 -10.19 4.03
C ARG A 72 5.46 -8.69 4.14
N ILE A 73 6.72 -8.33 4.28
CA ILE A 73 7.17 -6.98 4.57
C ILE A 73 7.94 -6.43 3.37
N PHE A 74 7.71 -5.16 3.10
CA PHE A 74 8.45 -4.41 2.10
C PHE A 74 9.16 -3.27 2.83
N ILE A 75 10.48 -3.21 2.69
CA ILE A 75 11.28 -2.20 3.38
C ILE A 75 11.75 -1.16 2.37
N HIS A 76 11.47 0.10 2.66
CA HIS A 76 11.91 1.21 1.82
C HIS A 76 12.52 2.27 2.71
N ARG A 77 13.85 2.45 2.59
CA ARG A 77 14.58 3.48 3.35
C ARG A 77 14.31 3.39 4.85
N GLY A 78 14.27 2.16 5.36
CA GLY A 78 14.02 1.94 6.77
C GLY A 78 12.55 1.89 7.16
N TRP A 79 11.63 2.29 6.28
CA TRP A 79 10.21 2.15 6.53
C TRP A 79 9.79 0.70 6.33
N ARG A 80 9.05 0.19 7.30
CA ARG A 80 8.52 -1.17 7.21
C ARG A 80 7.07 -1.08 6.78
N LEU A 81 6.82 -1.51 5.56
CA LEU A 81 5.47 -1.51 4.98
C LEU A 81 5.05 -2.94 4.73
N SER A 82 3.76 -3.19 4.72
CA SER A 82 3.25 -4.47 4.27
C SER A 82 3.38 -4.56 2.76
N ASP A 83 3.38 -5.79 2.24
CA ASP A 83 3.37 -5.96 0.79
C ASP A 83 2.14 -5.33 0.16
N THR A 84 0.99 -5.43 0.83
CA THR A 84 -0.23 -4.78 0.35
C THR A 84 -0.07 -3.27 0.24
N GLU A 85 0.57 -2.64 1.22
CA GLU A 85 0.81 -1.20 1.16
C GLU A 85 1.74 -0.84 0.01
N GLY A 86 2.79 -1.64 -0.20
CA GLY A 86 3.68 -1.42 -1.34
C GLY A 86 2.94 -1.53 -2.66
N ALA A 87 2.10 -2.55 -2.79
CA ALA A 87 1.29 -2.74 -3.99
C ALA A 87 0.33 -1.57 -4.19
N LEU A 88 -0.28 -1.07 -3.12
CA LEU A 88 -1.20 0.06 -3.22
C LEU A 88 -0.48 1.31 -3.70
N PHE A 89 0.69 1.61 -3.14
CA PHE A 89 1.47 2.76 -3.60
C PHE A 89 1.86 2.60 -5.06
N ALA A 90 2.20 1.37 -5.49
CA ALA A 90 2.53 1.12 -6.88
C ALA A 90 1.33 1.42 -7.78
N LEU A 91 0.16 0.96 -7.41
CA LEU A 91 -1.05 1.21 -8.19
C LEU A 91 -1.36 2.70 -8.26
N LEU A 92 -1.31 3.40 -7.13
CA LEU A 92 -1.57 4.84 -7.10
C LEU A 92 -0.59 5.60 -7.99
N ALA A 93 0.68 5.19 -7.98
CA ALA A 93 1.69 5.82 -8.82
C ALA A 93 1.39 5.61 -10.30
N MET A 94 0.89 4.43 -10.66
CA MET A 94 0.53 4.15 -12.05
C MET A 94 -0.67 4.96 -12.53
N GLU A 95 -1.52 5.38 -11.61
CA GLU A 95 -2.74 6.09 -11.94
C GLU A 95 -2.57 7.60 -12.04
N THR A 96 -1.38 8.12 -11.72
CA THR A 96 -1.17 9.58 -11.75
C THR A 96 -0.41 10.06 -13.01
#